data_cff393f5c5a03b86e17c1730d343cbe0
#
_entry.id   cff393f5c5a03b86e17c1730d343cbe0
#
_cell.length_a   1.000
_cell.length_b   1.000
_cell.length_c   1.000
_cell.angle_alpha   90.00
_cell.angle_beta   90.00
_cell.angle_gamma   90.00
#
_symmetry.space_group_name_H-M   'P 1'
#
loop_
_entity.id
_entity.type
_entity.pdbx_description
1 polymer ?
#
loop_
_entity_poly.entity_id
_entity_poly.type
_entity_poly.pdbx_seq_one_letter_code
_entity_poly.pdbx_strand_id
1 'polypeptide(L)'
;MRYSRRCFVGLVAAGLPAIASLRATAAFAASGRSNSVIDGVRLGVQTYSFRDMLGTPGDMTDKTIAAMQELGLTECEVFEPTVQPPALSADAPWRMAAGGKPTEASLLGHMPTGAPSAADLASREAVRKWRLGEGLEQVRAAGEKLKRAGIRVQAFNFLLKDSCTDEEIERGLLMTRAMNTNLMTASTTLSMARRSIPFFEKHDLLLAVHGHSNLSDPNQFATPESFVQALAMSPRYRVNLDIGHYSACGFDSVAFIRAHHDRITNLHIKDRKNNDGSNMPFGQGDTPIKAVLQLLKNERYPIPADIEYEYAGTGSSTQELAKCLQYVRSALA
;
A
#
# COMPACT_ATOMS: atom_id res chain seq x y z
N MET A 1 41.94 -1.44 -63.89
CA MET A 1 42.23 0.02 -63.71
C MET A 1 41.46 0.52 -62.48
N ARG A 2 42.17 1.00 -61.50
CA ARG A 2 41.85 1.87 -60.34
C ARG A 2 40.46 1.74 -59.67
N TYR A 3 40.44 1.08 -58.55
CA TYR A 3 39.42 1.18 -57.53
C TYR A 3 39.50 2.55 -56.83
N SER A 4 38.34 3.23 -56.68
CA SER A 4 38.15 4.41 -55.85
C SER A 4 37.53 4.01 -54.54
N ARG A 5 38.25 4.28 -53.43
CA ARG A 5 37.76 4.20 -52.04
C ARG A 5 36.88 5.42 -51.78
N ARG A 6 35.61 5.19 -51.41
CA ARG A 6 34.79 6.11 -50.55
C ARG A 6 33.40 5.53 -50.44
N CYS A 7 33.08 4.92 -49.32
CA CYS A 7 31.74 4.87 -48.66
C CYS A 7 31.85 3.98 -47.44
N PHE A 8 32.38 4.56 -46.36
CA PHE A 8 32.27 3.93 -45.04
C PHE A 8 32.25 5.06 -43.99
N VAL A 9 31.13 5.78 -43.88
CA VAL A 9 30.76 6.57 -42.72
C VAL A 9 29.23 6.74 -42.74
N GLY A 10 28.53 6.15 -41.82
CA GLY A 10 27.10 6.45 -41.64
C GLY A 10 26.30 5.32 -41.04
N LEU A 11 26.70 4.81 -39.88
CA LEU A 11 25.79 4.02 -39.03
C LEU A 11 26.33 3.91 -37.59
N VAL A 12 26.34 5.02 -36.87
CA VAL A 12 26.38 5.01 -35.39
C VAL A 12 25.71 6.27 -34.90
N ALA A 13 24.42 6.26 -34.68
CA ALA A 13 23.72 7.17 -33.76
C ALA A 13 22.22 6.83 -33.68
N ALA A 14 21.87 5.68 -33.13
CA ALA A 14 20.51 5.44 -32.63
C ALA A 14 20.53 4.29 -31.62
N GLY A 15 21.08 4.51 -30.43
CA GLY A 15 21.13 3.47 -29.43
C GLY A 15 21.66 3.92 -28.08
N LEU A 16 21.15 5.01 -27.52
CA LEU A 16 21.49 5.41 -26.16
C LEU A 16 20.41 6.29 -25.50
N PRO A 17 19.24 5.73 -25.10
CA PRO A 17 18.70 6.12 -23.80
C PRO A 17 18.42 4.94 -22.85
N ALA A 18 18.44 3.68 -23.33
CA ALA A 18 18.10 2.54 -22.47
C ALA A 18 19.19 2.14 -21.46
N ILE A 19 20.46 2.51 -21.71
CA ILE A 19 21.59 2.13 -20.83
C ILE A 19 21.74 3.07 -19.64
N ALA A 20 21.24 4.30 -19.72
CA ALA A 20 21.35 5.26 -18.61
C ALA A 20 20.38 4.92 -17.45
N SER A 21 19.19 4.39 -17.75
CA SER A 21 18.21 3.99 -16.73
C SER A 21 18.62 2.71 -15.99
N LEU A 22 19.19 1.74 -16.70
CA LEU A 22 19.73 0.51 -16.09
C LEU A 22 20.99 0.77 -15.23
N ARG A 23 21.80 1.78 -15.59
CA ARG A 23 22.96 2.15 -14.77
C ARG A 23 22.57 2.94 -13.51
N ALA A 24 21.48 3.68 -13.54
CA ALA A 24 20.98 4.39 -12.34
C ALA A 24 20.41 3.40 -11.31
N THR A 25 19.66 2.36 -11.73
CA THR A 25 19.15 1.32 -10.84
C THR A 25 20.26 0.42 -10.27
N ALA A 26 21.26 0.05 -11.08
CA ALA A 26 22.41 -0.73 -10.63
C ALA A 26 23.33 0.07 -9.68
N ALA A 27 23.45 1.39 -9.85
CA ALA A 27 24.23 2.26 -8.97
C ALA A 27 23.59 2.41 -7.58
N PHE A 28 22.23 2.32 -7.48
CA PHE A 28 21.54 2.36 -6.20
C PHE A 28 21.71 1.06 -5.40
N ALA A 29 21.66 -0.10 -6.04
CA ALA A 29 21.94 -1.39 -5.40
C ALA A 29 23.38 -1.49 -4.90
N ALA A 30 24.33 -0.82 -5.55
CA ALA A 30 25.75 -0.83 -5.16
C ALA A 30 26.09 0.15 -4.01
N SER A 31 25.21 1.12 -3.67
CA SER A 31 25.50 2.12 -2.62
C SER A 31 25.17 1.67 -1.20
N GLY A 32 24.51 0.53 -1.01
CA GLY A 32 24.11 0.01 0.30
C GLY A 32 23.17 0.93 1.11
N ARG A 33 22.67 2.01 0.51
CA ARG A 33 21.75 2.96 1.15
C ARG A 33 20.31 2.49 0.96
N SER A 34 19.62 2.24 2.08
CA SER A 34 18.20 1.98 2.10
C SER A 34 17.41 3.22 1.69
N ASN A 35 16.35 3.05 0.89
CA ASN A 35 15.37 4.08 0.60
C ASN A 35 14.32 4.23 1.72
N SER A 36 14.36 3.37 2.73
CA SER A 36 13.39 3.39 3.83
C SER A 36 13.66 4.48 4.89
N VAL A 37 14.75 5.24 4.76
CA VAL A 37 14.95 6.48 5.52
C VAL A 37 15.58 7.52 4.62
N ILE A 38 14.86 8.62 4.38
CA ILE A 38 15.34 9.78 3.62
C ILE A 38 15.19 11.00 4.52
N ASP A 39 16.30 11.67 4.82
CA ASP A 39 16.35 12.86 5.68
C ASP A 39 15.61 12.71 7.03
N GLY A 40 15.72 11.53 7.64
CA GLY A 40 15.08 11.19 8.91
C GLY A 40 13.61 10.76 8.79
N VAL A 41 12.98 10.87 7.62
CA VAL A 41 11.62 10.37 7.37
C VAL A 41 11.67 8.89 7.01
N ARG A 42 10.90 8.07 7.73
CA ARG A 42 10.75 6.64 7.44
C ARG A 42 9.81 6.46 6.25
N LEU A 43 10.24 5.64 5.30
CA LEU A 43 9.48 5.31 4.10
C LEU A 43 9.27 3.81 4.00
N GLY A 44 8.06 3.42 3.66
CA GLY A 44 7.66 2.07 3.34
C GLY A 44 6.88 2.00 2.04
N VAL A 45 6.30 0.84 1.81
CA VAL A 45 5.34 0.62 0.73
C VAL A 45 4.15 -0.18 1.25
N GLN A 46 2.94 0.26 0.88
CA GLN A 46 1.75 -0.59 0.98
C GLN A 46 1.81 -1.60 -0.17
N THR A 47 1.85 -2.91 0.15
CA THR A 47 2.08 -3.95 -0.88
C THR A 47 0.93 -4.11 -1.87
N TYR A 48 -0.24 -3.50 -1.62
CA TYR A 48 -1.29 -3.32 -2.63
C TYR A 48 -0.77 -2.60 -3.90
N SER A 49 0.27 -1.78 -3.76
CA SER A 49 0.95 -1.15 -4.89
C SER A 49 1.46 -2.14 -5.94
N PHE A 50 1.70 -3.40 -5.57
CA PHE A 50 2.13 -4.49 -6.45
C PHE A 50 0.96 -5.34 -6.99
N ARG A 51 -0.26 -4.82 -6.98
CA ARG A 51 -1.48 -5.55 -7.38
C ARG A 51 -1.49 -6.06 -8.82
N ASP A 52 -0.67 -5.48 -9.71
CA ASP A 52 -0.45 -5.97 -11.07
C ASP A 52 0.23 -7.36 -11.12
N MET A 53 0.93 -7.73 -10.05
CA MET A 53 1.58 -9.03 -9.90
C MET A 53 0.64 -10.09 -9.29
N LEU A 54 -0.48 -9.69 -8.66
CA LEU A 54 -1.43 -10.59 -8.03
C LEU A 54 -2.07 -11.55 -9.06
N GLY A 55 -2.22 -12.83 -8.68
CA GLY A 55 -2.77 -13.85 -9.57
C GLY A 55 -1.89 -14.25 -10.75
N THR A 56 -0.67 -13.68 -10.89
CA THR A 56 0.31 -14.15 -11.85
C THR A 56 1.06 -15.37 -11.30
N PRO A 57 1.60 -16.27 -12.17
CA PRO A 57 2.31 -17.47 -11.71
C PRO A 57 3.50 -17.14 -10.77
N GLY A 58 3.72 -17.99 -9.76
CA GLY A 58 4.81 -17.87 -8.81
C GLY A 58 4.38 -17.30 -7.45
N ASP A 59 5.26 -17.38 -6.46
CA ASP A 59 5.03 -16.91 -5.10
C ASP A 59 5.02 -15.38 -5.04
N MET A 60 3.92 -14.81 -4.59
CA MET A 60 3.74 -13.36 -4.54
C MET A 60 4.66 -12.69 -3.50
N THR A 61 4.97 -13.39 -2.41
CA THR A 61 5.90 -12.89 -1.40
C THR A 61 7.32 -12.74 -1.97
N ASP A 62 7.77 -13.72 -2.75
CA ASP A 62 9.09 -13.66 -3.40
C ASP A 62 9.16 -12.52 -4.43
N LYS A 63 8.08 -12.27 -5.18
CA LYS A 63 7.98 -11.13 -6.10
C LYS A 63 8.00 -9.80 -5.37
N THR A 64 7.26 -9.69 -4.27
CA THR A 64 7.26 -8.49 -3.42
C THR A 64 8.65 -8.21 -2.87
N ILE A 65 9.34 -9.24 -2.37
CA ILE A 65 10.72 -9.12 -1.88
C ILE A 65 11.64 -8.60 -3.01
N ALA A 66 11.57 -9.20 -4.19
CA ALA A 66 12.41 -8.79 -5.32
C ALA A 66 12.16 -7.33 -5.73
N ALA A 67 10.88 -6.92 -5.83
CA ALA A 67 10.50 -5.54 -6.15
C ALA A 67 10.97 -4.54 -5.07
N MET A 68 10.81 -4.87 -3.79
CA MET A 68 11.27 -4.03 -2.69
C MET A 68 12.80 -3.89 -2.68
N GLN A 69 13.54 -4.98 -2.94
CA GLN A 69 15.00 -4.95 -3.06
C GLN A 69 15.46 -4.09 -4.23
N GLU A 70 14.79 -4.19 -5.40
CA GLU A 70 15.06 -3.32 -6.56
C GLU A 70 14.85 -1.84 -6.21
N LEU A 71 13.80 -1.53 -5.45
CA LEU A 71 13.48 -0.18 -4.98
C LEU A 71 14.36 0.28 -3.80
N GLY A 72 15.13 -0.62 -3.18
CA GLY A 72 15.90 -0.33 -1.97
C GLY A 72 15.03 -0.08 -0.73
N LEU A 73 13.80 -0.60 -0.70
CA LEU A 73 12.87 -0.49 0.43
C LEU A 73 13.03 -1.68 1.38
N THR A 74 13.04 -1.40 2.68
CA THR A 74 13.19 -2.40 3.75
C THR A 74 12.05 -2.37 4.77
N GLU A 75 11.00 -1.57 4.52
CA GLU A 75 9.80 -1.50 5.36
C GLU A 75 8.54 -1.58 4.50
N CYS A 76 7.51 -2.29 4.98
CA CYS A 76 6.22 -2.37 4.30
C CYS A 76 5.05 -2.57 5.24
N GLU A 77 3.88 -2.18 4.76
CA GLU A 77 2.59 -2.67 5.20
C GLU A 77 2.16 -3.80 4.24
N VAL A 78 1.91 -4.99 4.78
CA VAL A 78 1.57 -6.16 3.96
C VAL A 78 0.06 -6.26 3.78
N PHE A 79 -0.40 -6.14 2.55
CA PHE A 79 -1.79 -6.36 2.15
C PHE A 79 -2.10 -7.86 2.09
N GLU A 80 -3.12 -8.33 2.80
CA GLU A 80 -3.45 -9.76 2.94
C GLU A 80 -3.45 -10.54 1.62
N PRO A 81 -4.03 -10.04 0.50
CA PRO A 81 -3.99 -10.74 -0.77
C PRO A 81 -2.60 -11.00 -1.35
N THR A 82 -1.57 -10.27 -0.93
CA THR A 82 -0.19 -10.50 -1.39
C THR A 82 0.47 -11.73 -0.74
N VAL A 83 -0.20 -12.34 0.24
CA VAL A 83 0.25 -13.58 0.89
C VAL A 83 -0.76 -14.72 0.73
N GLN A 84 -1.83 -14.49 -0.02
CA GLN A 84 -2.80 -15.52 -0.38
C GLN A 84 -2.32 -16.34 -1.59
N PRO A 85 -2.81 -17.60 -1.73
CA PRO A 85 -2.61 -18.33 -2.97
C PRO A 85 -3.11 -17.53 -4.19
N PRO A 86 -2.37 -17.54 -5.32
CA PRO A 86 -2.75 -16.75 -6.50
C PRO A 86 -4.18 -16.98 -6.99
N ALA A 87 -4.70 -18.20 -6.83
CA ALA A 87 -6.08 -18.55 -7.20
C ALA A 87 -7.15 -17.75 -6.44
N LEU A 88 -6.89 -17.36 -5.17
CA LEU A 88 -7.84 -16.56 -4.39
C LEU A 88 -7.87 -15.08 -4.79
N SER A 89 -6.84 -14.62 -5.47
CA SER A 89 -6.74 -13.23 -5.94
C SER A 89 -7.05 -13.10 -7.44
N ALA A 90 -7.28 -14.22 -8.15
CA ALA A 90 -7.40 -14.23 -9.61
C ALA A 90 -8.57 -13.38 -10.13
N ASP A 91 -9.71 -13.41 -9.44
CA ASP A 91 -10.95 -12.74 -9.85
C ASP A 91 -11.33 -11.58 -8.90
N ALA A 92 -10.39 -11.14 -8.07
CA ALA A 92 -10.66 -10.08 -7.11
C ALA A 92 -10.91 -8.72 -7.81
N PRO A 93 -11.95 -7.96 -7.41
CA PRO A 93 -12.35 -6.72 -8.09
C PRO A 93 -11.28 -5.62 -8.08
N TRP A 94 -10.34 -5.67 -7.13
CA TRP A 94 -9.20 -4.75 -7.05
C TRP A 94 -8.01 -5.15 -7.93
N ARG A 95 -8.07 -6.34 -8.55
CA ARG A 95 -7.00 -6.80 -9.44
C ARG A 95 -7.01 -5.97 -10.72
N MET A 96 -5.90 -5.32 -11.00
CA MET A 96 -5.67 -4.87 -12.36
C MET A 96 -5.37 -6.11 -13.21
N ALA A 97 -6.18 -6.36 -14.24
CA ALA A 97 -5.82 -7.36 -15.23
C ALA A 97 -4.41 -7.02 -15.74
N ALA A 98 -3.55 -8.04 -15.93
CA ALA A 98 -2.23 -7.84 -16.49
C ALA A 98 -2.35 -7.04 -17.80
N GLY A 99 -1.84 -5.81 -17.83
CA GLY A 99 -2.05 -4.86 -18.92
C GLY A 99 -3.43 -4.21 -19.00
N GLY A 100 -4.32 -4.42 -18.00
CA GLY A 100 -5.64 -3.81 -17.94
C GLY A 100 -5.58 -2.37 -17.46
N LYS A 101 -6.41 -1.51 -18.04
CA LYS A 101 -6.64 -0.17 -17.49
C LYS A 101 -7.46 -0.31 -16.21
N PRO A 102 -7.12 0.43 -15.13
CA PRO A 102 -7.96 0.46 -13.95
C PRO A 102 -9.37 0.94 -14.33
N THR A 103 -10.40 0.39 -13.66
CA THR A 103 -11.76 0.90 -13.80
C THR A 103 -11.85 2.29 -13.19
N GLU A 104 -12.82 3.10 -13.63
CA GLU A 104 -13.06 4.42 -13.04
C GLU A 104 -13.27 4.34 -11.52
N ALA A 105 -14.06 3.38 -11.05
CA ALA A 105 -14.27 3.13 -9.63
C ALA A 105 -12.96 2.78 -8.89
N SER A 106 -12.06 2.00 -9.51
CA SER A 106 -10.74 1.68 -8.98
C SER A 106 -9.83 2.92 -8.92
N LEU A 107 -9.90 3.80 -9.92
CA LEU A 107 -9.15 5.06 -9.95
C LEU A 107 -9.62 6.05 -8.88
N LEU A 108 -10.90 5.99 -8.54
CA LEU A 108 -11.52 6.81 -7.48
C LEU A 108 -11.36 6.18 -6.09
N GLY A 109 -10.84 4.95 -5.99
CA GLY A 109 -10.71 4.24 -4.70
C GLY A 109 -12.05 3.88 -4.07
N HIS A 110 -13.12 3.84 -4.86
CA HIS A 110 -14.45 3.51 -4.36
C HIS A 110 -14.63 1.99 -4.20
N MET A 111 -15.15 1.59 -3.04
CA MET A 111 -15.58 0.21 -2.85
C MET A 111 -16.85 -0.06 -3.68
N PRO A 112 -17.00 -1.27 -4.25
CA PRO A 112 -18.23 -1.64 -4.96
C PRO A 112 -19.45 -1.42 -4.08
N THR A 113 -20.47 -0.75 -4.64
CA THR A 113 -21.76 -0.53 -3.98
C THR A 113 -22.80 -1.53 -4.51
N GLY A 114 -23.70 -1.98 -3.63
CA GLY A 114 -24.76 -2.92 -3.97
C GLY A 114 -24.64 -4.28 -3.30
N ALA A 115 -25.63 -5.16 -3.54
CA ALA A 115 -25.60 -6.53 -3.04
C ALA A 115 -24.48 -7.34 -3.74
N PRO A 116 -23.73 -8.17 -3.00
CA PRO A 116 -22.68 -9.01 -3.59
C PRO A 116 -23.28 -10.00 -4.58
N SER A 117 -22.61 -10.19 -5.71
CA SER A 117 -22.95 -11.22 -6.69
C SER A 117 -22.68 -12.64 -6.14
N ALA A 118 -23.20 -13.66 -6.81
CA ALA A 118 -22.91 -15.05 -6.46
C ALA A 118 -21.39 -15.35 -6.56
N ALA A 119 -20.69 -14.73 -7.50
CA ALA A 119 -19.24 -14.84 -7.65
C ALA A 119 -18.49 -14.18 -6.47
N ASP A 120 -18.95 -13.02 -6.01
CA ASP A 120 -18.38 -12.35 -4.82
C ASP A 120 -18.57 -13.20 -3.56
N LEU A 121 -19.74 -13.82 -3.40
CA LEU A 121 -20.03 -14.70 -2.27
C LEU A 121 -19.15 -15.96 -2.30
N ALA A 122 -18.97 -16.57 -3.47
CA ALA A 122 -18.09 -17.72 -3.64
C ALA A 122 -16.62 -17.37 -3.35
N SER A 123 -16.16 -16.22 -3.83
CA SER A 123 -14.80 -15.69 -3.54
C SER A 123 -14.60 -15.46 -2.04
N ARG A 124 -15.55 -14.83 -1.38
CA ARG A 124 -15.51 -14.64 0.10
C ARG A 124 -15.44 -15.95 0.86
N GLU A 125 -16.22 -16.96 0.44
CA GLU A 125 -16.21 -18.27 1.07
C GLU A 125 -14.88 -19.01 0.84
N ALA A 126 -14.27 -18.86 -0.33
CA ALA A 126 -12.95 -19.42 -0.61
C ALA A 126 -11.87 -18.77 0.28
N VAL A 127 -11.89 -17.45 0.44
CA VAL A 127 -10.98 -16.72 1.35
C VAL A 127 -11.22 -17.15 2.80
N ARG A 128 -12.49 -17.29 3.24
CA ARG A 128 -12.82 -17.79 4.59
C ARG A 128 -12.24 -19.17 4.86
N LYS A 129 -12.41 -20.11 3.93
CA LYS A 129 -11.84 -21.47 4.04
C LYS A 129 -10.33 -21.42 4.17
N TRP A 130 -9.67 -20.59 3.37
CA TRP A 130 -8.23 -20.40 3.46
C TRP A 130 -7.81 -19.82 4.81
N ARG A 131 -8.45 -18.75 5.29
CA ARG A 131 -8.16 -18.11 6.59
C ARG A 131 -8.27 -19.11 7.74
N LEU A 132 -9.36 -19.90 7.77
CA LEU A 132 -9.62 -20.87 8.83
C LEU A 132 -8.81 -22.16 8.70
N GLY A 133 -8.32 -22.49 7.50
CA GLY A 133 -7.48 -23.63 7.20
C GLY A 133 -5.98 -23.30 7.25
N GLU A 134 -5.35 -23.39 6.10
CA GLU A 134 -3.89 -23.28 5.91
C GLU A 134 -3.32 -21.87 5.97
N GLY A 135 -4.18 -20.85 5.91
CA GLY A 135 -3.78 -19.45 5.76
C GLY A 135 -2.80 -18.96 6.84
N LEU A 136 -2.97 -19.38 8.09
CA LEU A 136 -2.08 -18.98 9.18
C LEU A 136 -0.63 -19.44 8.94
N GLU A 137 -0.43 -20.66 8.48
CA GLU A 137 0.90 -21.20 8.23
C GLU A 137 1.54 -20.56 6.98
N GLN A 138 0.73 -20.28 5.96
CA GLN A 138 1.22 -19.57 4.76
C GLN A 138 1.62 -18.13 5.09
N VAL A 139 0.83 -17.42 5.90
CA VAL A 139 1.16 -16.06 6.38
C VAL A 139 2.44 -16.08 7.22
N ARG A 140 2.60 -17.10 8.10
CA ARG A 140 3.82 -17.29 8.89
C ARG A 140 5.04 -17.49 7.99
N ALA A 141 4.92 -18.35 6.98
CA ALA A 141 6.01 -18.60 6.02
C ALA A 141 6.39 -17.33 5.24
N ALA A 142 5.40 -16.53 4.83
CA ALA A 142 5.61 -15.25 4.17
C ALA A 142 6.33 -14.24 5.10
N GLY A 143 5.89 -14.12 6.36
CA GLY A 143 6.53 -13.26 7.36
C GLY A 143 8.00 -13.63 7.59
N GLU A 144 8.30 -14.93 7.66
CA GLU A 144 9.68 -15.40 7.79
C GLU A 144 10.54 -15.17 6.53
N LYS A 145 9.94 -15.23 5.33
CA LYS A 145 10.63 -14.86 4.07
C LYS A 145 11.01 -13.38 4.08
N LEU A 146 10.05 -12.49 4.39
CA LEU A 146 10.28 -11.05 4.49
C LEU A 146 11.37 -10.71 5.51
N LYS A 147 11.29 -11.30 6.70
CA LYS A 147 12.28 -11.14 7.76
C LYS A 147 13.68 -11.57 7.33
N ARG A 148 13.81 -12.76 6.68
CA ARG A 148 15.10 -13.22 6.16
C ARG A 148 15.67 -12.34 5.05
N ALA A 149 14.80 -11.69 4.27
CA ALA A 149 15.19 -10.71 3.26
C ALA A 149 15.57 -9.33 3.85
N GLY A 150 15.52 -9.16 5.18
CA GLY A 150 15.80 -7.88 5.84
C GLY A 150 14.66 -6.86 5.70
N ILE A 151 13.45 -7.30 5.35
CA ILE A 151 12.27 -6.45 5.21
C ILE A 151 11.46 -6.49 6.51
N ARG A 152 11.25 -5.33 7.10
CA ARG A 152 10.43 -5.16 8.29
C ARG A 152 8.97 -4.99 7.89
N VAL A 153 8.12 -5.90 8.35
CA VAL A 153 6.67 -5.71 8.30
C VAL A 153 6.25 -4.81 9.46
N GLN A 154 5.83 -3.59 9.15
CA GLN A 154 5.36 -2.64 10.17
C GLN A 154 3.90 -2.86 10.52
N ALA A 155 3.08 -3.28 9.56
CA ALA A 155 1.67 -3.57 9.73
C ALA A 155 1.20 -4.69 8.79
N PHE A 156 0.17 -5.40 9.21
CA PHE A 156 -0.54 -6.38 8.37
C PHE A 156 -1.92 -5.83 8.05
N ASN A 157 -2.16 -5.53 6.77
CA ASN A 157 -3.44 -5.03 6.28
C ASN A 157 -4.38 -6.21 6.02
N PHE A 158 -5.26 -6.45 6.98
CA PHE A 158 -6.25 -7.52 6.94
C PHE A 158 -7.58 -7.00 6.39
N LEU A 159 -8.22 -7.78 5.52
CA LEU A 159 -9.55 -7.43 4.98
C LEU A 159 -10.64 -7.66 6.03
N LEU A 160 -10.64 -6.85 7.08
CA LEU A 160 -11.58 -6.87 8.21
C LEU A 160 -12.91 -6.22 7.79
N LYS A 161 -13.80 -7.01 7.20
CA LYS A 161 -15.10 -6.56 6.69
C LYS A 161 -16.25 -6.99 7.60
N ASP A 162 -17.41 -6.30 7.53
CA ASP A 162 -18.61 -6.65 8.31
C ASP A 162 -19.06 -8.10 8.10
N SER A 163 -18.71 -8.71 6.99
CA SER A 163 -19.00 -10.11 6.67
C SER A 163 -18.06 -11.12 7.33
N CYS A 164 -17.00 -10.70 8.01
CA CYS A 164 -16.11 -11.62 8.75
C CYS A 164 -16.84 -12.26 9.92
N THR A 165 -16.63 -13.56 10.12
CA THR A 165 -17.08 -14.23 11.34
C THR A 165 -16.12 -13.93 12.50
N ASP A 166 -16.53 -14.28 13.74
CA ASP A 166 -15.68 -14.09 14.92
C ASP A 166 -14.41 -14.94 14.83
N GLU A 167 -14.51 -16.14 14.26
CA GLU A 167 -13.37 -17.02 14.01
C GLU A 167 -12.39 -16.41 12.98
N GLU A 168 -12.89 -15.70 11.96
CA GLU A 168 -12.04 -14.99 11.00
C GLU A 168 -11.33 -13.81 11.66
N ILE A 169 -12.00 -13.09 12.58
CA ILE A 169 -11.36 -12.01 13.34
C ILE A 169 -10.22 -12.58 14.19
N GLU A 170 -10.49 -13.64 14.98
CA GLU A 170 -9.47 -14.32 15.78
C GLU A 170 -8.30 -14.80 14.91
N ARG A 171 -8.59 -15.38 13.75
CA ARG A 171 -7.57 -15.85 12.81
C ARG A 171 -6.73 -14.71 12.25
N GLY A 172 -7.36 -13.58 11.91
CA GLY A 172 -6.67 -12.37 11.44
C GLY A 172 -5.68 -11.82 12.46
N LEU A 173 -6.03 -11.86 13.75
CA LEU A 173 -5.13 -11.44 14.83
C LEU A 173 -3.92 -12.38 14.97
N LEU A 174 -4.14 -13.70 14.86
CA LEU A 174 -3.04 -14.68 14.84
C LEU A 174 -2.15 -14.50 13.61
N MET A 175 -2.72 -14.19 12.43
CA MET A 175 -1.99 -13.89 11.20
C MET A 175 -1.15 -12.60 11.36
N THR A 176 -1.70 -11.58 12.02
CA THR A 176 -0.95 -10.34 12.32
C THR A 176 0.31 -10.64 13.12
N ARG A 177 0.22 -11.46 14.17
CA ARG A 177 1.40 -11.90 14.92
C ARG A 177 2.35 -12.77 14.10
N ALA A 178 1.81 -13.64 13.24
CA ALA A 178 2.60 -14.50 12.35
C ALA A 178 3.40 -13.68 11.32
N MET A 179 2.96 -12.44 10.99
CA MET A 179 3.70 -11.45 10.20
C MET A 179 4.80 -10.71 10.97
N ASN A 180 5.09 -11.10 12.22
CA ASN A 180 6.06 -10.44 13.10
C ASN A 180 5.72 -8.98 13.43
N THR A 181 4.43 -8.63 13.49
CA THR A 181 3.94 -7.32 13.91
C THR A 181 2.82 -7.45 14.94
N ASN A 182 2.56 -6.39 15.69
CA ASN A 182 1.42 -6.27 16.60
C ASN A 182 0.36 -5.27 16.10
N LEU A 183 0.50 -4.81 14.86
CA LEU A 183 -0.35 -3.82 14.23
C LEU A 183 -1.10 -4.42 13.06
N MET A 184 -2.43 -4.49 13.17
CA MET A 184 -3.34 -4.72 12.06
C MET A 184 -3.80 -3.36 11.51
N THR A 185 -3.72 -3.16 10.21
CA THR A 185 -4.42 -2.07 9.53
C THR A 185 -5.64 -2.64 8.80
N ALA A 186 -6.68 -1.85 8.64
CA ALA A 186 -7.87 -2.32 7.94
C ALA A 186 -8.69 -1.17 7.34
N SER A 187 -9.06 -1.32 6.07
CA SER A 187 -10.20 -0.62 5.47
C SER A 187 -11.48 -1.27 5.96
N THR A 188 -12.07 -0.72 7.01
CA THR A 188 -13.20 -1.31 7.74
C THR A 188 -14.29 -0.27 7.97
N THR A 189 -15.32 -0.61 8.75
CA THR A 189 -16.43 0.27 9.10
C THR A 189 -16.43 0.59 10.59
N LEU A 190 -17.16 1.64 11.01
CA LEU A 190 -17.36 1.98 12.41
C LEU A 190 -18.05 0.85 13.19
N SER A 191 -19.04 0.19 12.55
CA SER A 191 -19.73 -0.99 13.14
C SER A 191 -18.77 -2.14 13.38
N MET A 192 -17.91 -2.47 12.39
CA MET A 192 -16.94 -3.54 12.52
C MET A 192 -15.84 -3.21 13.51
N ALA A 193 -15.36 -1.96 13.52
CA ALA A 193 -14.42 -1.49 14.53
C ALA A 193 -15.01 -1.68 15.94
N ARG A 194 -16.26 -1.29 16.17
CA ARG A 194 -16.94 -1.49 17.46
C ARG A 194 -17.08 -2.97 17.83
N ARG A 195 -17.46 -3.82 16.88
CA ARG A 195 -17.60 -5.27 17.10
C ARG A 195 -16.27 -5.93 17.44
N SER A 196 -15.17 -5.43 16.89
CA SER A 196 -13.85 -6.07 17.05
C SER A 196 -13.10 -5.68 18.33
N ILE A 197 -13.59 -4.70 19.13
CA ILE A 197 -12.93 -4.26 20.38
C ILE A 197 -12.48 -5.42 21.28
N PRO A 198 -13.36 -6.36 21.69
CA PRO A 198 -12.98 -7.40 22.66
C PRO A 198 -11.88 -8.33 22.12
N PHE A 199 -11.80 -8.50 20.81
CA PHE A 199 -10.77 -9.33 20.18
C PHE A 199 -9.39 -8.66 20.25
N PHE A 200 -9.31 -7.36 19.93
CA PHE A 200 -8.05 -6.60 20.00
C PHE A 200 -7.56 -6.44 21.43
N GLU A 201 -8.45 -6.26 22.39
CA GLU A 201 -8.12 -6.19 23.81
C GLU A 201 -7.61 -7.54 24.34
N LYS A 202 -8.30 -8.64 24.02
CA LYS A 202 -7.91 -10.00 24.40
C LYS A 202 -6.52 -10.38 23.89
N HIS A 203 -6.21 -10.01 22.65
CA HIS A 203 -4.95 -10.36 22.01
C HIS A 203 -3.84 -9.34 22.21
N ASP A 204 -4.07 -8.21 22.87
CA ASP A 204 -3.09 -7.14 23.05
C ASP A 204 -2.48 -6.67 21.73
N LEU A 205 -3.34 -6.46 20.72
CA LEU A 205 -2.97 -5.97 19.40
C LEU A 205 -3.56 -4.59 19.12
N LEU A 206 -2.97 -3.88 18.19
CA LEU A 206 -3.45 -2.59 17.72
C LEU A 206 -4.24 -2.74 16.42
N LEU A 207 -5.36 -2.01 16.30
CA LEU A 207 -6.06 -1.80 15.06
C LEU A 207 -5.85 -0.37 14.60
N ALA A 208 -5.24 -0.17 13.44
CA ALA A 208 -5.23 1.12 12.78
C ALA A 208 -6.29 1.14 11.66
N VAL A 209 -7.31 1.97 11.85
CA VAL A 209 -8.38 2.13 10.88
C VAL A 209 -7.89 2.97 9.71
N HIS A 210 -8.15 2.47 8.50
CA HIS A 210 -7.82 3.14 7.23
C HIS A 210 -9.09 3.70 6.59
N GLY A 211 -9.02 4.93 6.13
CA GLY A 211 -10.16 5.63 5.53
C GLY A 211 -10.13 5.69 4.01
N HIS A 212 -11.32 5.85 3.45
CA HIS A 212 -11.52 6.15 2.03
C HIS A 212 -12.31 7.46 1.87
N SER A 213 -12.59 7.85 0.63
CA SER A 213 -13.26 9.12 0.33
C SER A 213 -14.79 9.03 0.21
N ASN A 214 -15.43 7.97 0.70
CA ASN A 214 -16.88 7.82 0.65
C ASN A 214 -17.59 8.60 1.78
N LEU A 215 -17.94 9.85 1.51
CA LEU A 215 -18.68 10.71 2.44
C LEU A 215 -20.17 10.38 2.53
N SER A 216 -20.72 9.57 1.60
CA SER A 216 -22.15 9.26 1.56
C SER A 216 -22.56 8.18 2.57
N ASP A 217 -21.63 7.39 3.08
CA ASP A 217 -21.87 6.34 4.08
C ASP A 217 -21.31 6.75 5.44
N PRO A 218 -22.16 7.08 6.43
CA PRO A 218 -21.71 7.50 7.76
C PRO A 218 -21.04 6.38 8.55
N ASN A 219 -21.09 5.13 8.08
CA ASN A 219 -20.40 3.98 8.69
C ASN A 219 -18.94 3.84 8.21
N GLN A 220 -18.49 4.67 7.25
CA GLN A 220 -17.13 4.65 6.71
C GLN A 220 -16.20 5.60 7.47
N PHE A 221 -14.89 5.31 7.40
CA PHE A 221 -13.85 6.22 7.86
C PHE A 221 -13.49 7.19 6.74
N ALA A 222 -14.23 8.31 6.64
CA ALA A 222 -14.05 9.32 5.60
C ALA A 222 -13.91 10.74 6.16
N THR A 223 -14.31 10.99 7.40
CA THR A 223 -14.28 12.31 8.03
C THR A 223 -13.39 12.34 9.29
N PRO A 224 -12.88 13.52 9.69
CA PRO A 224 -12.14 13.65 10.96
C PRO A 224 -12.87 13.04 12.15
N GLU A 225 -14.21 13.28 12.24
CA GLU A 225 -15.05 12.81 13.35
C GLU A 225 -15.12 11.28 13.39
N SER A 226 -15.14 10.59 12.24
CA SER A 226 -15.17 9.13 12.19
C SER A 226 -13.88 8.52 12.78
N PHE A 227 -12.72 9.11 12.48
CA PHE A 227 -11.45 8.70 13.07
C PHE A 227 -11.39 8.98 14.58
N VAL A 228 -11.80 10.18 15.01
CA VAL A 228 -11.86 10.55 16.43
C VAL A 228 -12.81 9.61 17.19
N GLN A 229 -13.95 9.25 16.60
CA GLN A 229 -14.87 8.28 17.17
C GLN A 229 -14.21 6.91 17.35
N ALA A 230 -13.44 6.41 16.36
CA ALA A 230 -12.71 5.15 16.52
C ALA A 230 -11.68 5.21 17.64
N LEU A 231 -10.90 6.29 17.72
CA LEU A 231 -9.91 6.50 18.76
C LEU A 231 -10.51 6.54 20.16
N ALA A 232 -11.76 7.00 20.30
CA ALA A 232 -12.51 7.00 21.55
C ALA A 232 -13.08 5.64 21.94
N MET A 233 -13.23 4.69 21.00
CA MET A 233 -13.82 3.37 21.25
C MET A 233 -12.91 2.47 22.09
N SER A 234 -11.59 2.49 21.83
CA SER A 234 -10.63 1.64 22.53
C SER A 234 -9.23 2.28 22.55
N PRO A 235 -8.48 2.11 23.65
CA PRO A 235 -7.07 2.51 23.70
C PRO A 235 -6.18 1.71 22.72
N ARG A 236 -6.68 0.62 22.16
CA ARG A 236 -5.99 -0.21 21.15
C ARG A 236 -6.14 0.33 19.74
N TYR A 237 -7.00 1.33 19.52
CA TYR A 237 -7.26 1.83 18.19
C TYR A 237 -6.31 2.98 17.82
N ARG A 238 -5.96 3.00 16.56
CA ARG A 238 -5.02 3.91 15.91
C ARG A 238 -5.57 4.31 14.56
N VAL A 239 -4.86 5.18 13.87
CA VAL A 239 -5.18 5.63 12.52
C VAL A 239 -4.04 5.24 11.57
N ASN A 240 -4.38 4.59 10.47
CA ASN A 240 -3.59 4.57 9.24
C ASN A 240 -4.20 5.64 8.33
N LEU A 241 -3.59 6.82 8.29
CA LEU A 241 -4.15 7.93 7.54
C LEU A 241 -3.70 7.90 6.08
N ASP A 242 -4.65 7.67 5.17
CA ASP A 242 -4.42 7.93 3.75
C ASP A 242 -4.61 9.41 3.47
N ILE A 243 -3.51 10.12 3.22
CA ILE A 243 -3.55 11.56 3.00
C ILE A 243 -4.19 11.94 1.67
N GLY A 244 -4.19 11.04 0.67
CA GLY A 244 -4.83 11.28 -0.62
C GLY A 244 -6.35 11.19 -0.52
N HIS A 245 -6.88 10.14 0.10
CA HIS A 245 -8.31 10.02 0.36
C HIS A 245 -8.83 11.14 1.25
N TYR A 246 -8.09 11.46 2.31
CA TYR A 246 -8.45 12.50 3.26
C TYR A 246 -8.51 13.89 2.62
N SER A 247 -7.49 14.24 1.83
CA SER A 247 -7.45 15.52 1.11
C SER A 247 -8.50 15.59 -0.01
N ALA A 248 -8.77 14.47 -0.71
CA ALA A 248 -9.81 14.42 -1.73
C ALA A 248 -11.22 14.69 -1.18
N CYS A 249 -11.44 14.37 0.11
CA CYS A 249 -12.66 14.76 0.85
C CYS A 249 -12.69 16.24 1.29
N GLY A 250 -11.64 17.02 1.01
CA GLY A 250 -11.53 18.43 1.37
C GLY A 250 -11.02 18.69 2.79
N PHE A 251 -10.44 17.69 3.47
CA PHE A 251 -9.89 17.84 4.82
C PHE A 251 -8.39 18.11 4.82
N ASP A 252 -7.93 18.87 5.82
CA ASP A 252 -6.51 19.21 6.00
C ASP A 252 -5.76 18.06 6.70
N SER A 253 -5.02 17.28 5.91
CA SER A 253 -4.23 16.17 6.42
C SER A 253 -3.05 16.63 7.29
N VAL A 254 -2.46 17.80 7.01
CA VAL A 254 -1.36 18.36 7.83
C VAL A 254 -1.87 18.73 9.23
N ALA A 255 -3.02 19.39 9.31
CA ALA A 255 -3.64 19.75 10.59
C ALA A 255 -4.05 18.50 11.39
N PHE A 256 -4.62 17.49 10.72
CA PHE A 256 -4.99 16.23 11.37
C PHE A 256 -3.78 15.47 11.92
N ILE A 257 -2.69 15.39 11.14
CA ILE A 257 -1.44 14.74 11.60
C ILE A 257 -0.89 15.48 12.83
N ARG A 258 -0.83 16.82 12.83
CA ARG A 258 -0.37 17.59 13.99
C ARG A 258 -1.19 17.30 15.25
N ALA A 259 -2.50 17.22 15.12
CA ALA A 259 -3.43 17.00 16.25
C ALA A 259 -3.40 15.57 16.80
N HIS A 260 -3.04 14.56 15.97
CA HIS A 260 -3.20 13.15 16.32
C HIS A 260 -1.94 12.29 16.06
N HIS A 261 -0.75 12.91 15.89
CA HIS A 261 0.49 12.21 15.53
C HIS A 261 0.86 11.05 16.47
N ASP A 262 0.49 11.10 17.74
CA ASP A 262 0.71 10.07 18.76
C ASP A 262 -0.23 8.85 18.60
N ARG A 263 -1.29 9.00 17.83
CA ARG A 263 -2.30 7.96 17.56
C ARG A 263 -2.29 7.51 16.07
N ILE A 264 -1.42 8.06 15.23
CA ILE A 264 -1.20 7.64 13.86
C ILE A 264 -0.03 6.65 13.81
N THR A 265 -0.26 5.46 13.26
CA THR A 265 0.77 4.41 13.15
C THR A 265 1.60 4.51 11.89
N ASN A 266 0.95 4.86 10.79
CA ASN A 266 1.55 5.04 9.47
C ASN A 266 0.63 5.89 8.58
N LEU A 267 1.21 6.43 7.51
CA LEU A 267 0.48 7.17 6.49
C LEU A 267 0.49 6.38 5.19
N HIS A 268 -0.60 6.42 4.41
CA HIS A 268 -0.52 6.14 3.00
C HIS A 268 -0.28 7.43 2.23
N ILE A 269 0.83 7.45 1.50
CA ILE A 269 1.20 8.57 0.63
C ILE A 269 0.69 8.26 -0.77
N LYS A 270 -0.33 9.01 -1.16
CA LYS A 270 -1.06 8.89 -2.41
C LYS A 270 -1.36 10.29 -2.93
N ASP A 271 -1.31 10.49 -4.23
CA ASP A 271 -1.71 11.76 -4.84
C ASP A 271 -3.09 11.63 -5.51
N ARG A 272 -3.98 12.56 -5.21
CA ARG A 272 -5.34 12.60 -5.73
C ARG A 272 -5.77 14.02 -6.08
N LYS A 273 -6.74 14.12 -6.98
CA LYS A 273 -7.47 15.38 -7.21
C LYS A 273 -8.50 15.61 -6.10
N ASN A 274 -8.70 16.89 -5.74
CA ASN A 274 -9.73 17.31 -4.83
C ASN A 274 -11.15 16.92 -5.32
N ASN A 275 -12.14 17.08 -4.46
CA ASN A 275 -13.55 16.77 -4.74
C ASN A 275 -13.74 15.30 -5.19
N ASP A 276 -13.16 14.38 -4.42
CA ASP A 276 -13.21 12.95 -4.66
C ASP A 276 -12.68 12.56 -6.06
N GLY A 277 -11.70 13.33 -6.56
CA GLY A 277 -11.13 13.14 -7.88
C GLY A 277 -10.16 11.96 -7.96
N SER A 278 -9.68 11.67 -9.17
CA SER A 278 -8.88 10.50 -9.49
C SER A 278 -7.51 10.48 -8.80
N ASN A 279 -6.96 9.27 -8.61
CA ASN A 279 -5.56 9.06 -8.26
C ASN A 279 -4.65 9.57 -9.39
N MET A 280 -3.57 10.25 -9.02
CA MET A 280 -2.65 10.94 -9.93
C MET A 280 -1.19 10.53 -9.67
N PRO A 281 -0.33 10.59 -10.66
CA PRO A 281 1.11 10.53 -10.42
C PRO A 281 1.54 11.60 -9.42
N PHE A 282 2.49 11.28 -8.55
CA PHE A 282 2.92 12.20 -7.48
C PHE A 282 3.35 13.55 -8.03
N GLY A 283 2.82 14.62 -7.45
CA GLY A 283 3.01 16.01 -7.86
C GLY A 283 2.08 16.49 -8.97
N GLN A 284 1.16 15.65 -9.45
CA GLN A 284 0.16 16.03 -10.46
C GLN A 284 -1.26 16.12 -9.89
N GLY A 285 -1.45 15.66 -8.65
CA GLY A 285 -2.68 15.80 -7.88
C GLY A 285 -2.71 17.09 -7.06
N ASP A 286 -3.54 17.08 -6.04
CA ASP A 286 -3.78 18.19 -5.14
C ASP A 286 -3.46 17.81 -3.67
N THR A 287 -3.05 16.56 -3.42
CA THR A 287 -2.66 16.08 -2.09
C THR A 287 -1.40 16.80 -1.61
N PRO A 288 -1.35 17.32 -0.38
CA PRO A 288 -0.22 18.09 0.13
C PRO A 288 0.96 17.20 0.54
N ILE A 289 1.39 16.28 -0.36
CA ILE A 289 2.44 15.28 -0.07
C ILE A 289 3.72 15.96 0.44
N LYS A 290 4.19 17.01 -0.25
CA LYS A 290 5.41 17.72 0.17
C LYS A 290 5.26 18.30 1.58
N ALA A 291 4.14 18.93 1.88
CA ALA A 291 3.90 19.54 3.19
C ALA A 291 3.85 18.48 4.31
N VAL A 292 3.24 17.33 4.04
CA VAL A 292 3.19 16.20 4.98
C VAL A 292 4.59 15.62 5.22
N LEU A 293 5.37 15.36 4.16
CA LEU A 293 6.74 14.86 4.30
C LEU A 293 7.64 15.83 5.04
N GLN A 294 7.55 17.12 4.76
CA GLN A 294 8.26 18.16 5.49
C GLN A 294 7.82 18.27 6.96
N LEU A 295 6.53 18.07 7.24
CA LEU A 295 6.02 17.98 8.62
C LEU A 295 6.69 16.82 9.38
N LEU A 296 6.70 15.61 8.81
CA LEU A 296 7.34 14.46 9.42
C LEU A 296 8.83 14.69 9.69
N LYS A 297 9.55 15.32 8.74
CA LYS A 297 10.96 15.68 8.86
C LYS A 297 11.20 16.69 9.98
N ASN A 298 10.47 17.80 9.98
CA ASN A 298 10.69 18.94 10.87
C ASN A 298 10.32 18.62 12.31
N GLU A 299 9.20 17.94 12.52
CA GLU A 299 8.71 17.54 13.86
C GLU A 299 9.36 16.22 14.33
N ARG A 300 10.10 15.53 13.45
CA ARG A 300 10.72 14.22 13.73
C ARG A 300 9.69 13.17 14.16
N TYR A 301 8.50 13.21 13.59
CA TYR A 301 7.50 12.20 13.89
C TYR A 301 7.96 10.82 13.40
N PRO A 302 7.94 9.78 14.24
CA PRO A 302 8.41 8.45 13.87
C PRO A 302 7.40 7.67 13.01
N ILE A 303 6.50 8.38 12.35
CA ILE A 303 5.41 7.81 11.57
C ILE A 303 5.95 7.41 10.18
N PRO A 304 5.87 6.13 9.78
CA PRO A 304 6.23 5.72 8.43
C PRO A 304 5.28 6.31 7.40
N ALA A 305 5.84 6.72 6.27
CA ALA A 305 5.12 7.18 5.11
C ALA A 305 5.17 6.09 4.03
N ASP A 306 4.12 5.25 3.98
CA ASP A 306 4.03 4.15 3.03
C ASP A 306 3.55 4.66 1.68
N ILE A 307 4.35 4.46 0.65
CA ILE A 307 3.92 4.80 -0.70
C ILE A 307 2.83 3.83 -1.13
N GLU A 308 1.70 4.36 -1.56
CA GLU A 308 0.61 3.59 -2.14
C GLU A 308 0.36 4.04 -3.59
N TYR A 309 0.80 3.20 -4.52
CA TYR A 309 0.63 3.43 -5.96
C TYR A 309 -0.74 2.93 -6.43
N GLU A 310 -1.59 3.85 -6.90
CA GLU A 310 -2.92 3.51 -7.40
C GLU A 310 -3.33 4.21 -8.71
N TYR A 311 -2.57 5.17 -9.19
CA TYR A 311 -2.88 5.83 -10.45
C TYR A 311 -2.65 4.92 -11.66
N ALA A 312 -3.22 5.30 -12.82
CA ALA A 312 -2.98 4.63 -14.10
C ALA A 312 -1.59 4.98 -14.63
N GLY A 313 -0.58 4.18 -14.24
CA GLY A 313 0.78 4.29 -14.75
C GLY A 313 0.94 3.65 -16.13
N THR A 314 2.06 3.95 -16.79
CA THR A 314 2.43 3.39 -18.09
C THR A 314 3.45 2.26 -17.99
N GLY A 315 4.07 2.10 -16.83
CA GLY A 315 5.07 1.07 -16.52
C GLY A 315 4.55 0.00 -15.57
N SER A 316 5.43 -0.92 -15.16
CA SER A 316 5.16 -1.85 -14.08
C SER A 316 5.03 -1.11 -12.74
N SER A 317 4.39 -1.74 -11.75
CA SER A 317 4.30 -1.17 -10.39
C SER A 317 5.67 -0.77 -9.82
N THR A 318 6.72 -1.57 -10.03
CA THR A 318 8.08 -1.25 -9.59
C THR A 318 8.61 0.01 -10.27
N GLN A 319 8.36 0.20 -11.57
CA GLN A 319 8.78 1.40 -12.29
C GLN A 319 8.01 2.64 -11.82
N GLU A 320 6.72 2.52 -11.57
CA GLU A 320 5.92 3.63 -11.07
C GLU A 320 6.29 4.00 -9.63
N LEU A 321 6.53 3.02 -8.77
CA LEU A 321 7.02 3.25 -7.41
C LEU A 321 8.40 3.93 -7.40
N ALA A 322 9.28 3.62 -8.36
CA ALA A 322 10.55 4.33 -8.50
C ALA A 322 10.35 5.82 -8.79
N LYS A 323 9.34 6.18 -9.60
CA LYS A 323 8.97 7.59 -9.86
C LYS A 323 8.42 8.26 -8.59
N CYS A 324 7.57 7.56 -7.82
CA CYS A 324 7.08 8.04 -6.53
C CYS A 324 8.23 8.31 -5.56
N LEU A 325 9.20 7.40 -5.45
CA LEU A 325 10.40 7.58 -4.62
C LEU A 325 11.25 8.76 -5.07
N GLN A 326 11.38 8.98 -6.37
CA GLN A 326 12.08 10.16 -6.91
C GLN A 326 11.40 11.45 -6.47
N TYR A 327 10.05 11.51 -6.55
CA TYR A 327 9.29 12.65 -6.07
C TYR A 327 9.49 12.88 -4.57
N VAL A 328 9.39 11.82 -3.74
CA VAL A 328 9.60 11.90 -2.29
C VAL A 328 10.99 12.47 -1.96
N ARG A 329 12.04 12.02 -2.64
CA ARG A 329 13.40 12.59 -2.47
C ARG A 329 13.42 14.08 -2.76
N SER A 330 12.81 14.48 -3.87
CA SER A 330 12.73 15.91 -4.24
C SER A 330 11.89 16.72 -3.25
N ALA A 331 10.84 16.13 -2.68
CA ALA A 331 9.99 16.80 -1.69
C ALA A 331 10.68 16.97 -0.32
N LEU A 332 11.64 16.09 0.02
CA LEU A 332 12.41 16.14 1.27
C LEU A 332 13.72 16.93 1.15
N ALA A 333 14.22 17.13 -0.07
CA ALA A 333 15.37 18.01 -0.32
C ALA A 333 15.00 19.47 -0.03
#